data_3607b3325a97d28f19d532f58b7f52c3
#
_entry.id   3607b3325a97d28f19d532f58b7f52c3
#
_cell.length_a   1.000
_cell.length_b   1.000
_cell.length_c   1.000
_cell.angle_alpha   90.00
_cell.angle_beta   90.00
_cell.angle_gamma   90.00
#
_symmetry.space_group_name_H-M   'P 1'
#
loop_
_entity.id
_entity.type
_entity.pdbx_description
1 polymer ?
#
loop_
_entity_poly.entity_id
_entity_poly.type
_entity_poly.pdbx_seq_one_letter_code
_entity_poly.pdbx_strand_id
1 'polypeptide(L)' 'MRLLIVEDEKQICDMVAKSLYAAGYEVDTCYDGREALEYILAENYDLIVLDLNLPGIDGMDILRELRQSNEETKVL' A
#
# COMPACT_ATOMS: atom_id res chain seq x y z
N MET A 1 3.15 -12.05 7.75
CA MET A 1 2.84 -11.40 6.49
C MET A 1 2.75 -9.90 6.70
N ARG A 2 3.40 -9.14 5.86
CA ARG A 2 3.45 -7.68 5.97
C ARG A 2 2.67 -7.03 4.84
N LEU A 3 1.77 -6.13 5.20
CA LEU A 3 0.83 -5.50 4.28
C LEU A 3 1.01 -3.98 4.29
N LEU A 4 0.82 -3.38 3.12
CA LEU A 4 0.74 -1.92 2.98
C LEU A 4 -0.64 -1.57 2.46
N ILE A 5 -1.30 -0.62 3.12
CA ILE A 5 -2.59 -0.09 2.66
C ILE A 5 -2.38 1.34 2.22
N VAL A 6 -2.74 1.61 0.97
CA VAL A 6 -2.61 2.93 0.34
C VAL A 6 -4.00 3.44 0.01
N GLU A 7 -4.49 4.39 0.80
CA GLU A 7 -5.86 4.92 0.67
C GLU A 7 -5.88 6.34 1.23
N ASP A 8 -6.39 7.31 0.47
CA ASP A 8 -6.40 8.71 0.87
C ASP A 8 -7.47 9.07 1.90
N GLU A 9 -8.54 8.30 2.00
CA GLU A 9 -9.53 8.50 3.06
C GLU A 9 -9.05 7.83 4.34
N LYS A 10 -8.58 8.64 5.28
CA LYS A 10 -7.96 8.14 6.52
C LYS A 10 -8.87 7.21 7.32
N GLN A 11 -10.15 7.53 7.40
CA GLN A 11 -11.09 6.70 8.16
C GLN A 11 -11.19 5.30 7.57
N ILE A 12 -11.27 5.21 6.25
CA ILE A 12 -11.33 3.91 5.55
C ILE A 12 -10.02 3.17 5.71
N CYS A 13 -8.90 3.85 5.47
CA CYS A 13 -7.57 3.26 5.60
C CYS A 13 -7.36 2.69 6.98
N ASP A 14 -7.63 3.48 8.01
CA ASP A 14 -7.41 3.08 9.39
C ASP A 14 -8.34 1.95 9.82
N MET A 15 -9.58 1.94 9.33
CA MET A 15 -10.53 0.87 9.62
C MET A 15 -10.06 -0.46 9.03
N VAL A 16 -9.62 -0.45 7.77
CA VAL A 16 -9.11 -1.65 7.12
C VAL A 16 -7.84 -2.14 7.80
N ALA A 17 -6.92 -1.22 8.10
CA ALA A 17 -5.67 -1.55 8.79
C ALA A 17 -5.93 -2.18 10.15
N LYS A 18 -6.87 -1.63 10.91
CA LYS A 18 -7.22 -2.13 12.22
C LYS A 18 -7.76 -3.56 12.16
N SER A 19 -8.61 -3.83 11.17
CA SER A 19 -9.18 -5.16 10.95
C SER A 19 -8.09 -6.17 10.62
N LEU A 20 -7.15 -5.81 9.75
CA LEU A 20 -6.06 -6.69 9.34
C LEU A 20 -5.07 -6.92 10.47
N TYR A 21 -4.76 -5.88 11.23
CA TYR A 21 -3.89 -5.99 12.40
C TYR A 21 -4.51 -6.95 13.43
N ALA A 22 -5.82 -6.82 13.66
CA ALA A 22 -6.52 -7.71 14.58
C ALA A 22 -6.51 -9.17 14.12
N ALA A 23 -6.38 -9.40 12.81
CA ALA A 23 -6.26 -10.74 12.25
C ALA A 23 -4.83 -11.30 12.32
N GLY A 24 -3.87 -10.56 12.85
CA GLY A 24 -2.50 -11.01 13.08
C GLY A 24 -1.48 -10.58 12.04
N TYR A 25 -1.82 -9.68 11.13
CA TYR A 25 -0.89 -9.18 10.12
C TYR A 25 -0.12 -7.96 10.60
N GLU A 26 1.09 -7.77 10.09
CA GLU A 26 1.81 -6.52 10.22
C GLU A 26 1.32 -5.58 9.13
N VAL A 27 0.84 -4.40 9.52
CA VAL A 27 0.18 -3.48 8.58
C VAL A 27 0.80 -2.09 8.68
N ASP A 28 1.26 -1.58 7.55
CA ASP A 28 1.63 -0.18 7.40
C ASP A 28 0.55 0.53 6.59
N THR A 29 0.36 1.82 6.84
CA THR A 29 -0.62 2.64 6.13
C THR A 29 0.04 3.86 5.54
N CYS A 30 -0.46 4.30 4.39
CA CYS A 30 -0.13 5.60 3.84
C CYS A 30 -1.33 6.16 3.08
N TYR A 31 -1.34 7.47 2.89
CA TYR A 31 -2.51 8.18 2.45
C TYR A 31 -2.34 8.86 1.08
N ASP A 32 -1.17 8.79 0.51
CA ASP A 32 -0.92 9.31 -0.83
C ASP A 32 0.11 8.48 -1.60
N GLY A 33 0.18 8.71 -2.91
CA GLY A 33 1.01 7.89 -3.78
C GLY A 33 2.51 8.11 -3.63
N ARG A 34 2.96 9.31 -3.26
CA ARG A 34 4.39 9.56 -3.06
C ARG A 34 4.89 8.84 -1.82
N GLU A 35 4.12 8.92 -0.77
CA GLU A 35 4.40 8.20 0.47
C GLU A 35 4.43 6.70 0.21
N ALA A 36 3.48 6.21 -0.58
CA ALA A 36 3.42 4.80 -0.95
C ALA A 36 4.69 4.35 -1.66
N LEU A 37 5.22 5.13 -2.60
CA LEU A 37 6.46 4.79 -3.28
C LEU A 37 7.64 4.71 -2.32
N GLU A 38 7.73 5.62 -1.37
CA GLU A 38 8.79 5.58 -0.36
C GLU A 38 8.73 4.29 0.45
N TYR A 39 7.53 3.89 0.89
CA TYR A 39 7.36 2.64 1.62
C TYR A 39 7.71 1.43 0.76
N ILE A 40 7.25 1.40 -0.47
CA ILE A 40 7.47 0.28 -1.38
C ILE A 40 8.97 0.08 -1.66
N LEU A 41 9.70 1.17 -1.83
CA LEU A 41 11.14 1.10 -2.11
C LEU A 41 11.97 0.76 -0.88
N ALA A 42 11.49 1.13 0.31
CA ALA A 42 12.22 0.93 1.57
C ALA A 42 11.96 -0.44 2.21
N GLU A 43 10.81 -1.03 1.96
CA GLU A 43 10.35 -2.22 2.65
C GLU A 43 9.86 -3.29 1.68
N ASN A 44 9.87 -4.54 2.14
CA ASN A 44 9.32 -5.66 1.38
C ASN A 44 7.92 -6.00 1.91
N TYR A 45 6.93 -5.88 1.06
CA TYR A 45 5.56 -6.21 1.40
C TYR A 45 5.13 -7.50 0.70
N ASP A 46 4.31 -8.28 1.39
CA ASP A 46 3.71 -9.48 0.82
C ASP A 46 2.48 -9.14 -0.01
N LEU A 47 1.76 -8.11 0.42
CA LEU A 47 0.55 -7.65 -0.26
C LEU A 47 0.41 -6.14 -0.11
N ILE A 48 0.01 -5.48 -1.19
CA ILE A 48 -0.30 -4.05 -1.18
C ILE A 48 -1.76 -3.88 -1.59
N VAL A 49 -2.53 -3.19 -0.75
CA VAL A 49 -3.89 -2.77 -1.08
C VAL A 49 -3.82 -1.34 -1.59
N LEU A 50 -4.07 -1.16 -2.87
CA LEU A 50 -3.81 0.09 -3.57
C LEU A 50 -5.09 0.70 -4.14
N ASP A 51 -5.41 1.93 -3.71
CA ASP A 51 -6.44 2.73 -4.34
C ASP A 51 -5.85 3.42 -5.58
N LEU A 52 -6.46 3.19 -6.74
CA LEU A 52 -5.97 3.76 -8.00
C LEU A 52 -6.31 5.23 -8.19
N ASN A 53 -7.17 5.79 -7.33
CA ASN A 53 -7.61 7.19 -7.42
C ASN A 53 -6.92 8.07 -6.38
N LEU A 54 -5.64 7.84 -6.11
CA LEU A 54 -4.89 8.59 -5.13
C LEU A 54 -4.53 10.00 -5.63
N PRO A 55 -4.51 11.00 -4.74
CA PRO A 55 -3.96 12.30 -5.11
C PRO A 55 -2.43 12.22 -5.27
N GLY A 56 -1.88 13.09 -6.09
CA GLY A 56 -0.45 13.29 -6.24
C GLY A 56 0.19 12.42 -7.30
N ILE A 57 0.07 11.12 -7.22
CA ILE A 57 0.64 10.20 -8.20
C ILE A 57 -0.42 9.18 -8.63
N ASP A 58 -0.43 8.85 -9.90
CA ASP A 58 -1.34 7.85 -10.46
C ASP A 58 -1.01 6.47 -9.89
N GLY A 59 -2.05 5.74 -9.43
CA GLY A 59 -1.89 4.38 -8.92
C GLY A 59 -1.26 3.43 -9.93
N MET A 60 -1.49 3.65 -11.23
CA MET A 60 -0.84 2.85 -12.26
C MET A 60 0.66 3.09 -12.33
N ASP A 61 1.12 4.30 -12.03
CA ASP A 61 2.55 4.61 -11.96
C ASP A 61 3.18 3.93 -10.75
N ILE A 62 2.47 3.88 -9.63
CA ILE A 62 2.92 3.16 -8.44
C ILE A 62 3.09 1.67 -8.78
N LEU A 63 2.11 1.10 -9.45
CA LEU A 63 2.15 -0.31 -9.84
C LEU A 63 3.33 -0.60 -10.77
N ARG A 64 3.60 0.30 -11.69
CA ARG A 64 4.73 0.17 -12.62
C ARG A 64 6.06 0.17 -11.86
N GLU A 65 6.25 1.10 -10.94
CA GLU A 65 7.45 1.17 -10.11
C GLU A 65 7.61 -0.09 -9.27
N LEU A 66 6.53 -0.57 -8.70
CA LEU A 66 6.54 -1.80 -7.91
C LEU A 66 7.00 -2.99 -8.75
N ARG A 67 6.49 -3.13 -9.97
CA ARG A 67 6.84 -4.26 -10.83
C ARG A 67 8.30 -4.21 -11.31
N GLN A 68 8.89 -3.02 -11.39
CA GLN A 68 10.31 -2.88 -11.70
C GLN A 68 11.19 -3.29 -10.52
N SER A 69 10.75 -3.04 -9.29
CA SER A 69 11.56 -3.32 -8.11
C SER A 69 11.25 -4.66 -7.45
N ASN A 70 10.02 -5.16 -7.58
CA ASN A 70 9.62 -6.43 -6.97
C ASN A 70 8.42 -7.01 -7.72
N GLU A 71 8.68 -8.02 -8.55
CA GLU A 71 7.66 -8.65 -9.37
C GLU A 71 6.73 -9.58 -8.60
N GLU A 72 7.14 -10.01 -7.42
CA GLU A 72 6.43 -11.03 -6.66
C GLU A 72 5.40 -10.47 -5.69
N THR A 73 5.48 -9.18 -5.37
CA THR A 73 4.53 -8.57 -4.45
C THR A 73 3.13 -8.55 -5.06
N LYS A 74 2.16 -9.05 -4.32
CA LYS A 74 0.76 -9.06 -4.75
C LYS A 74 0.14 -7.71 -4.51
N VAL A 75 -0.72 -7.29 -5.44
CA VAL A 75 -1.44 -6.01 -5.36
C VAL A 75 -2.93 -6.29 -5.49
N LEU A 76 -3.67 -5.72 -4.57
CA LEU A 76 -5.12 -5.88 -4.54
C LEU A 76 -5.83 -4.53 -4.74
#